data_d089f3c9e193885cb8760ce6ac0bc3ac
#
_entry.id   d089f3c9e193885cb8760ce6ac0bc3ac
#
_cell.length_a   1.000
_cell.length_b   1.000
_cell.length_c   1.000
_cell.angle_alpha   90.00
_cell.angle_beta   90.00
_cell.angle_gamma   90.00
#
_symmetry.space_group_name_H-M   'P 1'
#
loop_
_entity.id
_entity.type
_entity.pdbx_description
1 polymer ?
#
loop_
_entity_poly.entity_id
_entity_poly.type
_entity_poly.pdbx_seq_one_letter_code
_entity_poly.pdbx_strand_id
1 'polypeptide(L)'
;MNRFKMQCNKFSGTITKELGVIKKRLVKEMIFGIQASKDVKLSNISRSLKEDIPLIKTEDRLSRNLASEDLSEQLNKEIMRLASGKIDDTMVIAIDPGDIMKPYAKEMEKLCNIYDGSSGRAARGYHLCQVTAANLAHDRIVPLYCEAYSSEDSTYPGRSEKIIEIVQKVKSNIGSNGTWAIDREGDDIDIIRGFTSEELDFVVRLKMNRYLHFAGNINRQVKAERIQHHVATPYKAHIYITKDGKEEFIHLQFGAVKVALPEYPDIWYTLVIVKGFGKHPMLLLTNKEVNLQNNKQLWQIVDIYLTRWKCDECYRYIKQSYNLEDIRVLSYNSIRNITVLVHCIAYFTSIYIGMSLKLKIMVQKIFILSKRFFGVPTFFNYAMADGIYELLKHSRKGIADFKSRIGPHHNQFQLSLFPD
;
A
#
# COMPACT_ATOMS: atom_id res chain seq x y z
N MET A 1 -6.90 -24.42 -10.82
CA MET A 1 -7.53 -23.41 -11.68
C MET A 1 -8.98 -23.10 -11.26
N ASN A 2 -9.94 -24.04 -11.33
CA ASN A 2 -11.35 -23.77 -10.97
C ASN A 2 -11.54 -23.23 -9.54
N ARG A 3 -10.83 -23.82 -8.56
CA ARG A 3 -10.88 -23.33 -7.17
C ARG A 3 -10.38 -21.87 -7.05
N PHE A 4 -9.36 -21.49 -7.81
CA PHE A 4 -8.87 -20.10 -7.82
C PHE A 4 -9.92 -19.14 -8.44
N LYS A 5 -10.50 -19.50 -9.60
CA LYS A 5 -11.60 -18.72 -10.20
C LYS A 5 -12.78 -18.54 -9.25
N MET A 6 -13.12 -19.59 -8.50
CA MET A 6 -14.14 -19.50 -7.45
C MET A 6 -13.78 -18.50 -6.36
N GLN A 7 -12.50 -18.44 -5.92
CA GLN A 7 -12.06 -17.44 -4.95
C GLN A 7 -12.11 -16.01 -5.53
N CYS A 8 -11.70 -15.81 -6.79
CA CYS A 8 -11.88 -14.53 -7.47
C CYS A 8 -13.35 -14.09 -7.50
N ASN A 9 -14.26 -14.99 -7.85
CA ASN A 9 -15.71 -14.71 -7.86
C ASN A 9 -16.23 -14.35 -6.46
N LYS A 10 -15.83 -15.10 -5.45
CA LYS A 10 -16.26 -14.87 -4.07
C LYS A 10 -15.73 -13.54 -3.55
N PHE A 11 -14.46 -13.25 -3.75
CA PHE A 11 -13.84 -12.00 -3.34
C PHE A 11 -14.46 -10.80 -4.05
N SER A 12 -14.53 -10.83 -5.40
CA SER A 12 -15.14 -9.74 -6.16
C SER A 12 -16.62 -9.53 -5.79
N GLY A 13 -17.37 -10.61 -5.55
CA GLY A 13 -18.74 -10.52 -5.04
C GLY A 13 -18.84 -9.85 -3.67
N THR A 14 -17.86 -10.08 -2.80
CA THR A 14 -17.80 -9.47 -1.45
C THR A 14 -17.57 -7.96 -1.53
N ILE A 15 -16.55 -7.53 -2.29
CA ILE A 15 -16.18 -6.10 -2.38
C ILE A 15 -17.11 -5.28 -3.29
N THR A 16 -18.01 -5.93 -3.99
CA THR A 16 -18.99 -5.26 -4.88
C THR A 16 -20.43 -5.46 -4.42
N LYS A 17 -20.66 -5.85 -3.17
CA LYS A 17 -21.98 -6.22 -2.68
C LYS A 17 -23.04 -5.14 -2.96
N GLU A 18 -22.68 -3.87 -2.81
CA GLU A 18 -23.57 -2.71 -2.99
C GLU A 18 -23.60 -2.16 -4.43
N LEU A 19 -22.77 -2.68 -5.34
CA LEU A 19 -22.71 -2.20 -6.72
C LEU A 19 -23.81 -2.84 -7.61
N GLY A 20 -24.16 -2.16 -8.69
CA GLY A 20 -25.03 -2.70 -9.71
C GLY A 20 -24.40 -3.84 -10.53
N VAL A 21 -25.22 -4.63 -11.21
CA VAL A 21 -24.81 -5.85 -11.93
C VAL A 21 -23.67 -5.59 -12.94
N ILE A 22 -23.71 -4.48 -13.67
CA ILE A 22 -22.68 -4.11 -14.67
C ILE A 22 -21.33 -3.89 -13.99
N LYS A 23 -21.31 -3.15 -12.87
CA LYS A 23 -20.08 -2.88 -12.10
C LYS A 23 -19.55 -4.13 -11.40
N LYS A 24 -20.42 -4.97 -10.86
CA LYS A 24 -20.03 -6.29 -10.33
C LYS A 24 -19.31 -7.14 -11.38
N ARG A 25 -19.85 -7.17 -12.60
CA ARG A 25 -19.22 -7.85 -13.71
C ARG A 25 -17.87 -7.23 -14.05
N LEU A 26 -17.80 -5.91 -14.21
CA LEU A 26 -16.56 -5.17 -14.49
C LEU A 26 -15.46 -5.51 -13.47
N VAL A 27 -15.73 -5.32 -12.18
CA VAL A 27 -14.75 -5.56 -11.11
C VAL A 27 -14.25 -7.00 -11.13
N LYS A 28 -15.16 -7.98 -11.31
CA LYS A 28 -14.80 -9.39 -11.41
C LYS A 28 -13.90 -9.67 -12.61
N GLU A 29 -14.24 -9.15 -13.78
CA GLU A 29 -13.48 -9.33 -15.01
C GLU A 29 -12.11 -8.66 -14.93
N MET A 30 -12.03 -7.46 -14.37
CA MET A 30 -10.77 -6.74 -14.18
C MET A 30 -9.85 -7.44 -13.18
N ILE A 31 -10.34 -7.86 -12.02
CA ILE A 31 -9.54 -8.60 -11.03
C ILE A 31 -8.98 -9.89 -11.62
N PHE A 32 -9.81 -10.63 -12.39
CA PHE A 32 -9.33 -11.83 -13.06
C PHE A 32 -8.34 -11.49 -14.18
N GLY A 33 -8.71 -10.54 -15.05
CA GLY A 33 -7.98 -10.22 -16.26
C GLY A 33 -6.60 -9.64 -15.98
N ILE A 34 -6.48 -8.73 -15.02
CA ILE A 34 -5.18 -8.17 -14.60
C ILE A 34 -4.26 -9.28 -14.07
N GLN A 35 -4.76 -10.20 -13.26
CA GLN A 35 -3.95 -11.32 -12.75
C GLN A 35 -3.57 -12.32 -13.85
N ALA A 36 -4.48 -12.59 -14.78
CA ALA A 36 -4.27 -13.54 -15.87
C ALA A 36 -3.33 -13.00 -16.97
N SER A 37 -3.22 -11.68 -17.11
CA SER A 37 -2.31 -11.02 -18.07
C SER A 37 -1.05 -10.47 -17.41
N LYS A 38 -1.02 -10.28 -16.10
CA LYS A 38 -0.02 -9.48 -15.37
C LYS A 38 0.14 -8.06 -15.95
N ASP A 39 -0.95 -7.48 -16.42
CA ASP A 39 -0.95 -6.21 -17.13
C ASP A 39 -2.25 -5.45 -16.89
N VAL A 40 -2.17 -4.12 -16.87
CA VAL A 40 -3.33 -3.21 -16.75
C VAL A 40 -3.86 -2.73 -18.10
N LYS A 41 -3.21 -3.08 -19.22
CA LYS A 41 -3.68 -2.73 -20.57
C LYS A 41 -4.95 -3.48 -20.90
N LEU A 42 -6.01 -2.76 -21.28
CA LEU A 42 -7.31 -3.35 -21.58
C LEU A 42 -7.25 -4.41 -22.69
N SER A 43 -6.39 -4.24 -23.69
CA SER A 43 -6.17 -5.22 -24.76
C SER A 43 -5.65 -6.57 -24.23
N ASN A 44 -4.74 -6.56 -23.24
CA ASN A 44 -4.20 -7.78 -22.63
C ASN A 44 -5.22 -8.43 -21.68
N ILE A 45 -5.93 -7.60 -20.92
CA ILE A 45 -7.05 -8.03 -20.06
C ILE A 45 -8.12 -8.70 -20.94
N SER A 46 -8.57 -8.06 -22.01
CA SER A 46 -9.60 -8.58 -22.91
C SER A 46 -9.23 -9.94 -23.53
N ARG A 47 -7.96 -10.10 -23.97
CA ARG A 47 -7.45 -11.41 -24.43
C ARG A 47 -7.54 -12.49 -23.37
N SER A 48 -7.29 -12.14 -22.11
CA SER A 48 -7.30 -13.11 -21.00
C SER A 48 -8.71 -13.54 -20.62
N LEU A 49 -9.73 -12.71 -20.90
CA LEU A 49 -11.13 -13.03 -20.64
C LEU A 49 -11.68 -14.11 -21.57
N LYS A 50 -11.13 -14.26 -22.78
CA LYS A 50 -11.50 -15.31 -23.77
C LYS A 50 -13.01 -15.42 -24.00
N GLU A 51 -13.65 -14.28 -24.22
CA GLU A 51 -15.07 -14.22 -24.58
C GLU A 51 -15.28 -14.61 -26.05
N ASP A 52 -16.46 -15.19 -26.34
CA ASP A 52 -16.87 -15.63 -27.71
C ASP A 52 -17.38 -14.45 -28.56
N ILE A 53 -16.77 -13.25 -28.39
CA ILE A 53 -17.08 -12.04 -29.16
C ILE A 53 -15.78 -11.40 -29.65
N PRO A 54 -15.81 -10.56 -30.70
CA PRO A 54 -14.62 -9.87 -31.17
C PRO A 54 -13.90 -9.12 -30.06
N LEU A 55 -12.57 -9.25 -29.99
CA LEU A 55 -11.70 -8.67 -28.93
C LEU A 55 -11.98 -7.18 -28.70
N ILE A 56 -12.15 -6.41 -29.79
CA ILE A 56 -12.43 -4.98 -29.72
C ILE A 56 -13.73 -4.68 -28.95
N LYS A 57 -14.76 -5.53 -29.08
CA LYS A 57 -16.03 -5.36 -28.36
C LYS A 57 -15.88 -5.57 -26.86
N THR A 58 -15.02 -6.51 -26.46
CA THR A 58 -14.68 -6.72 -25.05
C THR A 58 -13.91 -5.51 -24.51
N GLU A 59 -12.90 -5.01 -25.25
CA GLU A 59 -12.10 -3.85 -24.87
C GLU A 59 -12.95 -2.58 -24.76
N ASP A 60 -13.81 -2.29 -25.76
CA ASP A 60 -14.75 -1.16 -25.75
C ASP A 60 -15.69 -1.21 -24.55
N ARG A 61 -16.22 -2.39 -24.24
CA ARG A 61 -17.10 -2.60 -23.08
C ARG A 61 -16.39 -2.31 -21.76
N LEU A 62 -15.17 -2.82 -21.58
CA LEU A 62 -14.37 -2.57 -20.39
C LEU A 62 -14.04 -1.08 -20.28
N SER A 63 -13.59 -0.45 -21.37
CA SER A 63 -13.23 0.97 -21.41
C SER A 63 -14.43 1.86 -21.02
N ARG A 64 -15.59 1.66 -21.64
CA ARG A 64 -16.81 2.43 -21.32
C ARG A 64 -17.24 2.26 -19.86
N ASN A 65 -17.21 1.02 -19.35
CA ASN A 65 -17.63 0.74 -18.00
C ASN A 65 -16.64 1.30 -16.94
N LEU A 66 -15.35 1.35 -17.25
CA LEU A 66 -14.34 2.00 -16.40
C LEU A 66 -14.52 3.51 -16.37
N ALA A 67 -14.87 4.13 -17.51
CA ALA A 67 -15.02 5.58 -17.61
C ALA A 67 -16.30 6.11 -16.96
N SER A 68 -17.36 5.28 -16.86
CA SER A 68 -18.72 5.74 -16.55
C SER A 68 -18.90 6.25 -15.11
N GLU A 69 -18.08 5.81 -14.16
CA GLU A 69 -18.22 6.12 -12.74
C GLU A 69 -16.91 5.82 -11.99
N ASP A 70 -16.60 6.62 -11.00
CA ASP A 70 -15.50 6.36 -10.09
C ASP A 70 -15.91 5.35 -9.00
N LEU A 71 -15.22 4.23 -8.94
CA LEU A 71 -15.43 3.15 -7.97
C LEU A 71 -14.39 3.18 -6.84
N SER A 72 -13.42 4.11 -6.88
CA SER A 72 -12.25 4.07 -6.00
C SER A 72 -12.63 4.20 -4.53
N GLU A 73 -13.56 5.09 -4.19
CA GLU A 73 -14.01 5.28 -2.81
C GLU A 73 -14.71 4.02 -2.27
N GLN A 74 -15.67 3.49 -3.04
CA GLN A 74 -16.43 2.30 -2.64
C GLN A 74 -15.53 1.07 -2.46
N LEU A 75 -14.63 0.82 -3.41
CA LEU A 75 -13.74 -0.35 -3.34
C LEU A 75 -12.73 -0.22 -2.19
N ASN A 76 -12.16 0.97 -1.96
CA ASN A 76 -11.30 1.22 -0.81
C ASN A 76 -12.05 1.00 0.51
N LYS A 77 -13.28 1.52 0.65
CA LYS A 77 -14.12 1.31 1.84
C LYS A 77 -14.32 -0.18 2.13
N GLU A 78 -14.64 -0.97 1.10
CA GLU A 78 -14.81 -2.41 1.27
C GLU A 78 -13.51 -3.15 1.62
N ILE A 79 -12.38 -2.76 1.05
CA ILE A 79 -11.06 -3.30 1.44
C ILE A 79 -10.75 -2.97 2.89
N MET A 80 -10.92 -1.72 3.32
CA MET A 80 -10.69 -1.32 4.72
C MET A 80 -11.62 -2.05 5.69
N ARG A 81 -12.90 -2.22 5.34
CA ARG A 81 -13.86 -3.00 6.13
C ARG A 81 -13.42 -4.47 6.29
N LEU A 82 -12.87 -5.09 5.24
CA LEU A 82 -12.34 -6.46 5.31
C LEU A 82 -11.02 -6.54 6.09
N ALA A 83 -10.28 -5.45 6.12
CA ALA A 83 -9.00 -5.34 6.80
C ALA A 83 -9.14 -4.98 8.30
N SER A 84 -10.17 -4.24 8.70
CA SER A 84 -10.30 -3.66 10.04
C SER A 84 -10.08 -4.65 11.19
N GLY A 85 -10.66 -5.84 11.11
CA GLY A 85 -10.45 -6.91 12.11
C GLY A 85 -9.06 -7.58 12.10
N LYS A 86 -8.12 -7.07 11.31
CA LYS A 86 -6.74 -7.57 11.21
C LYS A 86 -5.72 -6.54 11.67
N ILE A 87 -6.19 -5.36 12.02
CA ILE A 87 -5.37 -4.24 12.48
C ILE A 87 -5.47 -4.18 14.00
N ASP A 88 -4.33 -4.10 14.64
CA ASP A 88 -4.20 -3.96 16.09
C ASP A 88 -3.24 -2.82 16.46
N ASP A 89 -3.20 -2.45 17.74
CA ASP A 89 -2.42 -1.31 18.26
C ASP A 89 -0.90 -1.46 18.09
N THR A 90 -0.42 -2.67 17.83
CA THR A 90 1.01 -2.95 17.64
C THR A 90 1.47 -2.76 16.21
N MET A 91 0.55 -2.54 15.28
CA MET A 91 0.87 -2.39 13.87
C MET A 91 1.32 -0.98 13.51
N VAL A 92 2.09 -0.90 12.45
CA VAL A 92 2.51 0.35 11.82
C VAL A 92 1.59 0.62 10.64
N ILE A 93 0.96 1.80 10.62
CA ILE A 93 0.16 2.28 9.50
C ILE A 93 1.03 3.21 8.67
N ALA A 94 1.63 2.65 7.63
CA ALA A 94 2.51 3.41 6.74
C ALA A 94 1.69 4.10 5.65
N ILE A 95 1.89 5.40 5.51
CA ILE A 95 1.36 6.20 4.40
C ILE A 95 2.51 6.62 3.48
N ASP A 96 2.33 6.39 2.19
CA ASP A 96 3.34 6.63 1.18
C ASP A 96 2.75 7.39 -0.01
N PRO A 97 2.98 8.71 -0.09
CA PRO A 97 2.72 9.49 -1.29
C PRO A 97 3.71 9.11 -2.39
N GLY A 98 3.21 8.90 -3.59
CA GLY A 98 4.01 8.54 -4.77
C GLY A 98 3.33 9.02 -6.05
N ASP A 99 3.76 8.49 -7.20
CA ASP A 99 3.30 8.95 -8.50
C ASP A 99 3.12 7.82 -9.51
N ILE A 100 2.23 8.04 -10.48
CA ILE A 100 2.09 7.23 -11.69
C ILE A 100 2.61 8.09 -12.84
N MET A 101 3.81 7.77 -13.35
CA MET A 101 4.44 8.54 -14.42
C MET A 101 3.81 8.27 -15.78
N LYS A 102 3.59 9.35 -16.54
CA LYS A 102 3.03 9.34 -17.90
C LYS A 102 3.80 10.28 -18.83
N PRO A 103 5.10 10.08 -19.02
CA PRO A 103 5.98 11.06 -19.69
C PRO A 103 5.59 11.34 -21.15
N TYR A 104 4.91 10.40 -21.80
CA TYR A 104 4.52 10.53 -23.22
C TYR A 104 3.03 10.82 -23.42
N ALA A 105 2.25 10.89 -22.35
CA ALA A 105 0.83 11.19 -22.46
C ALA A 105 0.58 12.67 -22.75
N LYS A 106 -0.40 12.94 -23.63
CA LYS A 106 -0.82 14.31 -23.98
C LYS A 106 -2.30 14.54 -23.72
N GLU A 107 -3.14 13.53 -23.98
CA GLU A 107 -4.59 13.61 -24.04
C GLU A 107 -5.30 12.97 -22.84
N MET A 108 -4.56 12.52 -21.82
CA MET A 108 -5.18 11.95 -20.62
C MET A 108 -5.84 13.05 -19.79
N GLU A 109 -7.07 12.83 -19.36
CA GLU A 109 -7.82 13.78 -18.51
C GLU A 109 -7.08 14.09 -17.22
N LYS A 110 -7.08 15.37 -16.82
CA LYS A 110 -6.47 15.85 -15.56
C LYS A 110 -5.01 15.42 -15.39
N LEU A 111 -4.26 15.31 -16.48
CA LEU A 111 -2.84 14.98 -16.45
C LEU A 111 -2.05 16.14 -15.83
N CYS A 112 -1.46 15.95 -14.66
CA CYS A 112 -0.77 16.99 -13.90
C CYS A 112 0.75 16.88 -13.95
N ASN A 113 1.42 17.91 -13.44
CA ASN A 113 2.85 17.88 -13.20
C ASN A 113 3.13 17.17 -11.88
N ILE A 114 4.07 16.23 -11.92
CA ILE A 114 4.57 15.48 -10.77
C ILE A 114 6.09 15.62 -10.69
N TYR A 115 6.66 15.28 -9.53
CA TYR A 115 8.10 15.26 -9.35
C TYR A 115 8.57 13.80 -9.24
N ASP A 116 9.31 13.33 -10.24
CA ASP A 116 9.93 12.01 -10.19
C ASP A 116 11.12 12.02 -9.23
N GLY A 117 10.95 11.52 -8.03
CA GLY A 117 11.98 11.41 -7.02
C GLY A 117 13.18 10.54 -7.43
N SER A 118 13.00 9.62 -8.39
CA SER A 118 14.06 8.73 -8.88
C SER A 118 15.01 9.44 -9.85
N SER A 119 14.49 10.25 -10.76
CA SER A 119 15.29 11.02 -11.72
C SER A 119 15.60 12.45 -11.28
N GLY A 120 14.94 12.93 -10.21
CA GLY A 120 15.06 14.30 -9.72
C GLY A 120 14.51 15.37 -10.68
N ARG A 121 13.53 15.01 -11.53
CA ARG A 121 13.00 15.89 -12.59
C ARG A 121 11.47 15.98 -12.53
N ALA A 122 10.95 17.11 -13.03
CA ALA A 122 9.53 17.25 -13.28
C ALA A 122 9.11 16.29 -14.41
N ALA A 123 7.99 15.62 -14.23
CA ALA A 123 7.36 14.72 -15.19
C ALA A 123 5.86 14.98 -15.26
N ARG A 124 5.19 14.35 -16.21
CA ARG A 124 3.72 14.37 -16.27
C ARG A 124 3.15 13.05 -15.76
N GLY A 125 2.03 13.11 -15.06
CA GLY A 125 1.44 11.91 -14.48
C GLY A 125 0.28 12.22 -13.54
N TYR A 126 0.13 11.36 -12.55
CA TYR A 126 -0.87 11.47 -11.49
C TYR A 126 -0.19 11.20 -10.15
N HIS A 127 -0.62 11.90 -9.12
CA HIS A 127 -0.24 11.55 -7.76
C HIS A 127 -0.90 10.25 -7.36
N LEU A 128 -0.24 9.51 -6.50
CA LEU A 128 -0.73 8.27 -5.92
C LEU A 128 -0.45 8.29 -4.42
N CYS A 129 -1.42 7.92 -3.62
CA CYS A 129 -1.19 7.70 -2.19
C CYS A 129 -1.62 6.29 -1.81
N GLN A 130 -0.75 5.58 -1.11
CA GLN A 130 -1.03 4.27 -0.53
C GLN A 130 -0.95 4.29 0.98
N VAL A 131 -1.82 3.50 1.62
CA VAL A 131 -1.74 3.21 3.05
C VAL A 131 -1.70 1.70 3.23
N THR A 132 -0.71 1.25 3.99
CA THR A 132 -0.47 -0.17 4.26
C THR A 132 -0.21 -0.37 5.75
N ALA A 133 -0.85 -1.33 6.37
CA ALA A 133 -0.49 -1.73 7.72
C ALA A 133 0.49 -2.89 7.70
N ALA A 134 1.47 -2.87 8.60
CA ALA A 134 2.40 -3.97 8.78
C ALA A 134 2.72 -4.17 10.27
N ASN A 135 2.92 -5.42 10.69
CA ASN A 135 3.41 -5.69 12.02
C ASN A 135 4.96 -5.61 12.07
N LEU A 136 5.52 -5.38 13.24
CA LEU A 136 6.97 -5.27 13.43
C LEU A 136 7.74 -6.54 13.07
N ALA A 137 7.10 -7.71 13.11
CA ALA A 137 7.69 -8.97 12.64
C ALA A 137 7.79 -9.07 11.10
N HIS A 138 7.18 -8.14 10.37
CA HIS A 138 7.16 -8.05 8.91
C HIS A 138 6.55 -9.27 8.19
N ASP A 139 5.81 -10.12 8.90
CA ASP A 139 5.15 -11.29 8.32
C ASP A 139 3.69 -11.06 7.93
N ARG A 140 3.10 -9.92 8.36
CA ARG A 140 1.76 -9.50 8.03
C ARG A 140 1.77 -8.10 7.42
N ILE A 141 1.44 -8.01 6.14
CA ILE A 141 1.34 -6.76 5.39
C ILE A 141 -0.06 -6.67 4.82
N VAL A 142 -0.82 -5.66 5.25
CA VAL A 142 -2.23 -5.46 4.93
C VAL A 142 -2.40 -4.19 4.11
N PRO A 143 -2.62 -4.27 2.78
CA PRO A 143 -3.01 -3.11 1.99
C PRO A 143 -4.34 -2.55 2.49
N LEU A 144 -4.40 -1.25 2.81
CA LEU A 144 -5.59 -0.60 3.38
C LEU A 144 -6.28 0.32 2.39
N TYR A 145 -5.52 1.20 1.76
CA TYR A 145 -6.05 2.25 0.90
C TYR A 145 -5.11 2.56 -0.26
N CYS A 146 -5.68 2.91 -1.42
CA CYS A 146 -4.90 3.37 -2.57
C CYS A 146 -5.76 4.30 -3.43
N GLU A 147 -5.28 5.51 -3.71
CA GLU A 147 -5.97 6.49 -4.53
C GLU A 147 -5.00 7.18 -5.50
N ALA A 148 -5.36 7.18 -6.79
CA ALA A 148 -4.74 8.08 -7.76
C ALA A 148 -5.52 9.40 -7.78
N TYR A 149 -4.81 10.53 -7.75
CA TYR A 149 -5.42 11.86 -7.78
C TYR A 149 -4.57 12.84 -8.59
N SER A 150 -5.12 14.00 -8.90
CA SER A 150 -4.48 15.00 -9.73
C SER A 150 -4.60 16.40 -9.13
N SER A 151 -3.54 17.18 -9.22
CA SER A 151 -3.58 18.62 -8.90
C SER A 151 -4.35 19.46 -9.92
N GLU A 152 -4.65 18.90 -11.11
CA GLU A 152 -5.53 19.53 -12.12
C GLU A 152 -7.02 19.22 -11.86
N ASP A 153 -7.35 18.48 -10.80
CA ASP A 153 -8.72 18.30 -10.36
C ASP A 153 -9.19 19.57 -9.64
N SER A 154 -10.33 20.15 -10.06
CA SER A 154 -10.89 21.33 -9.42
C SER A 154 -11.27 21.13 -7.94
N THR A 155 -11.38 19.88 -7.50
CA THR A 155 -11.68 19.51 -6.12
C THR A 155 -10.41 19.18 -5.30
N TYR A 156 -9.23 19.33 -5.89
CA TYR A 156 -7.97 19.06 -5.19
C TYR A 156 -7.71 20.11 -4.11
N PRO A 157 -7.68 19.73 -2.82
CA PRO A 157 -7.62 20.71 -1.72
C PRO A 157 -6.20 21.21 -1.45
N GLY A 158 -5.18 20.60 -2.03
CA GLY A 158 -3.78 20.77 -1.67
C GLY A 158 -3.16 19.45 -1.20
N ARG A 159 -1.82 19.41 -1.16
CA ARG A 159 -1.10 18.15 -0.85
C ARG A 159 -1.32 17.69 0.60
N SER A 160 -1.11 18.60 1.55
CA SER A 160 -1.20 18.27 2.96
C SER A 160 -2.62 17.94 3.37
N GLU A 161 -3.59 18.72 2.90
CA GLU A 161 -5.02 18.49 3.11
C GLU A 161 -5.45 17.13 2.51
N LYS A 162 -4.94 16.79 1.32
CA LYS A 162 -5.25 15.49 0.69
C LYS A 162 -4.73 14.32 1.50
N ILE A 163 -3.53 14.44 2.06
CA ILE A 163 -2.97 13.41 2.96
C ILE A 163 -3.85 13.27 4.20
N ILE A 164 -4.30 14.37 4.80
CA ILE A 164 -5.16 14.35 5.99
C ILE A 164 -6.54 13.75 5.66
N GLU A 165 -7.15 14.09 4.52
CA GLU A 165 -8.39 13.44 4.07
C GLU A 165 -8.23 11.91 3.98
N ILE A 166 -7.11 11.43 3.46
CA ILE A 166 -6.83 9.99 3.38
C ILE A 166 -6.67 9.38 4.78
N VAL A 167 -5.93 10.06 5.67
CA VAL A 167 -5.78 9.63 7.07
C VAL A 167 -7.15 9.51 7.75
N GLN A 168 -8.02 10.51 7.60
CA GLN A 168 -9.38 10.51 8.15
C GLN A 168 -10.25 9.38 7.59
N LYS A 169 -10.19 9.15 6.26
CA LYS A 169 -10.89 8.03 5.61
C LYS A 169 -10.43 6.68 6.15
N VAL A 170 -9.12 6.50 6.32
CA VAL A 170 -8.58 5.25 6.86
C VAL A 170 -8.98 5.09 8.33
N LYS A 171 -8.75 6.11 9.18
CA LYS A 171 -9.13 6.12 10.59
C LYS A 171 -10.61 5.78 10.81
N SER A 172 -11.51 6.37 10.02
CA SER A 172 -12.96 6.12 10.14
C SER A 172 -13.36 4.66 9.90
N ASN A 173 -12.51 3.88 9.24
CA ASN A 173 -12.77 2.47 8.92
C ASN A 173 -12.03 1.48 9.82
N ILE A 174 -10.80 1.82 10.26
CA ILE A 174 -9.97 0.92 11.08
C ILE A 174 -9.86 1.35 12.55
N GLY A 175 -10.41 2.51 12.92
CA GLY A 175 -10.23 3.12 14.23
C GLY A 175 -8.87 3.80 14.40
N SER A 176 -8.51 4.11 15.66
CA SER A 176 -7.23 4.73 16.02
C SER A 176 -6.11 3.72 16.27
N ASN A 177 -6.29 2.46 15.85
CA ASN A 177 -5.31 1.40 16.04
C ASN A 177 -4.00 1.66 15.29
N GLY A 178 -2.89 1.25 15.89
CA GLY A 178 -1.56 1.30 15.31
C GLY A 178 -0.88 2.67 15.40
N THR A 179 0.37 2.72 14.96
CA THR A 179 1.15 3.95 14.91
C THR A 179 1.40 4.35 13.45
N TRP A 180 1.04 5.57 13.09
CA TRP A 180 1.24 6.08 11.74
C TRP A 180 2.70 6.39 11.47
N ALA A 181 3.17 6.04 10.28
CA ALA A 181 4.55 6.32 9.87
C ALA A 181 4.55 6.93 8.46
N ILE A 182 5.28 8.04 8.30
CA ILE A 182 5.45 8.74 7.03
C ILE A 182 6.91 9.19 6.88
N ASP A 183 7.35 9.27 5.65
CA ASP A 183 8.70 9.70 5.33
C ASP A 183 8.89 11.24 5.44
N ARG A 184 9.98 11.77 4.87
CA ARG A 184 10.27 13.22 4.88
C ARG A 184 9.23 14.09 4.16
N GLU A 185 8.36 13.48 3.37
CA GLU A 185 7.25 14.19 2.75
C GLU A 185 6.17 14.59 3.76
N GLY A 186 6.08 13.84 4.86
CA GLY A 186 5.22 14.17 6.00
C GLY A 186 5.79 15.23 6.94
N ASP A 187 7.02 15.73 6.70
CA ASP A 187 7.57 16.86 7.44
C ASP A 187 6.94 18.18 6.95
N ASP A 188 5.68 18.32 7.25
CA ASP A 188 4.81 19.45 6.98
C ASP A 188 3.97 19.74 8.22
N ILE A 189 3.80 21.03 8.55
CA ILE A 189 3.14 21.43 9.80
C ILE A 189 1.66 21.02 9.80
N ASP A 190 0.99 21.13 8.66
CA ASP A 190 -0.43 20.78 8.56
C ASP A 190 -0.65 19.30 8.69
N ILE A 191 0.26 18.47 8.16
CA ILE A 191 0.22 17.00 8.33
C ILE A 191 0.43 16.61 9.79
N ILE A 192 1.44 17.19 10.46
CA ILE A 192 1.72 16.91 11.88
C ILE A 192 0.53 17.35 12.75
N ARG A 193 -0.04 18.53 12.46
CA ARG A 193 -1.25 19.02 13.12
C ARG A 193 -2.43 18.08 12.88
N GLY A 194 -2.59 17.60 11.66
CA GLY A 194 -3.64 16.66 11.29
C GLY A 194 -3.59 15.37 12.10
N PHE A 195 -2.42 14.74 12.23
CA PHE A 195 -2.25 13.56 13.11
C PHE A 195 -2.60 13.88 14.57
N THR A 196 -2.14 15.04 15.06
CA THR A 196 -2.41 15.45 16.46
C THR A 196 -3.90 15.71 16.68
N SER A 197 -4.57 16.40 15.75
CA SER A 197 -6.01 16.70 15.84
C SER A 197 -6.88 15.44 15.78
N GLU A 198 -6.40 14.44 15.05
CA GLU A 198 -7.05 13.13 14.95
C GLU A 198 -6.67 12.18 16.10
N GLU A 199 -5.92 12.66 17.10
CA GLU A 199 -5.48 11.86 18.25
C GLU A 199 -4.77 10.55 17.83
N LEU A 200 -3.93 10.64 16.79
CA LEU A 200 -3.21 9.50 16.26
C LEU A 200 -1.75 9.51 16.71
N ASP A 201 -1.26 8.37 17.14
CA ASP A 201 0.16 8.17 17.34
C ASP A 201 0.91 8.18 16.00
N PHE A 202 2.04 8.89 15.93
CA PHE A 202 2.81 8.97 14.68
C PHE A 202 4.32 8.94 14.87
N VAL A 203 5.00 8.57 13.79
CA VAL A 203 6.45 8.75 13.59
C VAL A 203 6.67 9.39 12.21
N VAL A 204 7.17 10.61 12.20
CA VAL A 204 7.49 11.38 10.99
C VAL A 204 9.00 11.58 10.91
N ARG A 205 9.59 11.31 9.74
CA ARG A 205 10.98 11.65 9.50
C ARG A 205 11.11 13.12 9.10
N LEU A 206 11.85 13.89 9.90
CA LEU A 206 12.07 15.32 9.65
C LEU A 206 13.13 15.56 8.57
N LYS A 207 12.98 16.68 7.86
CA LYS A 207 14.02 17.29 7.02
C LYS A 207 15.11 17.91 7.89
N MET A 208 16.34 17.87 7.42
CA MET A 208 17.50 18.40 8.18
C MET A 208 17.41 19.91 8.45
N ASN A 209 16.72 20.65 7.62
CA ASN A 209 16.54 22.10 7.71
C ASN A 209 15.32 22.53 8.55
N ARG A 210 14.51 21.59 9.11
CA ARG A 210 13.38 21.91 10.01
C ARG A 210 13.89 22.67 11.23
N TYR A 211 13.21 23.74 11.61
CA TYR A 211 13.45 24.45 12.85
C TYR A 211 12.65 23.85 13.99
N LEU A 212 13.29 23.75 15.16
CA LEU A 212 12.70 23.18 16.37
C LEU A 212 13.15 24.03 17.59
N HIS A 213 12.32 24.10 18.62
CA HIS A 213 12.75 24.49 19.96
C HIS A 213 13.41 23.29 20.65
N PHE A 214 14.56 23.52 21.24
CA PHE A 214 15.41 22.48 21.78
C PHE A 214 15.76 22.73 23.25
N ALA A 215 15.86 21.65 24.04
CA ALA A 215 16.31 21.65 25.45
C ALA A 215 15.54 22.60 26.38
N GLY A 216 14.23 22.68 26.22
CA GLY A 216 13.36 23.50 27.08
C GLY A 216 13.49 25.00 26.85
N ASN A 217 14.28 25.46 25.87
CA ASN A 217 14.39 26.85 25.53
C ASN A 217 13.52 27.24 24.33
N ILE A 218 12.29 27.66 24.61
CA ILE A 218 11.31 28.07 23.59
C ILE A 218 11.70 29.37 22.86
N ASN A 219 12.64 30.13 23.39
CA ASN A 219 13.09 31.36 22.76
C ASN A 219 14.19 31.13 21.70
N ARG A 220 14.75 29.91 21.63
CA ARG A 220 15.83 29.59 20.69
C ARG A 220 15.39 28.51 19.72
N GLN A 221 15.21 28.90 18.47
CA GLN A 221 15.01 27.97 17.35
C GLN A 221 16.34 27.47 16.82
N VAL A 222 16.45 26.16 16.62
CA VAL A 222 17.64 25.49 16.10
C VAL A 222 17.24 24.57 14.95
N LYS A 223 18.01 24.56 13.87
CA LYS A 223 17.80 23.57 12.80
C LYS A 223 18.04 22.15 13.32
N ALA A 224 17.19 21.23 12.91
CA ALA A 224 17.25 19.83 13.30
C ALA A 224 18.63 19.19 13.03
N GLU A 225 19.30 19.56 11.94
CA GLU A 225 20.65 19.12 11.61
C GLU A 225 21.69 19.46 12.70
N ARG A 226 21.49 20.58 13.42
CA ARG A 226 22.41 21.01 14.50
C ARG A 226 22.14 20.30 15.81
N ILE A 227 20.88 19.95 16.07
CA ILE A 227 20.47 19.24 17.31
C ILE A 227 21.23 17.93 17.45
N GLN A 228 21.47 17.20 16.34
CA GLN A 228 22.21 15.93 16.35
C GLN A 228 23.62 16.01 17.00
N HIS A 229 24.23 17.20 17.01
CA HIS A 229 25.57 17.38 17.59
C HIS A 229 25.53 17.62 19.11
N HIS A 230 24.36 17.96 19.63
CA HIS A 230 24.16 18.27 21.06
C HIS A 230 23.45 17.15 21.82
N VAL A 231 23.02 16.07 21.10
CA VAL A 231 22.30 14.94 21.71
C VAL A 231 23.19 13.70 21.69
N ALA A 232 23.38 13.12 22.84
CA ALA A 232 24.10 11.85 22.97
C ALA A 232 23.29 10.72 22.31
N THR A 233 23.96 9.81 21.61
CA THR A 233 23.38 8.60 21.01
C THR A 233 24.02 7.34 21.65
N PRO A 234 23.74 7.07 22.95
CA PRO A 234 24.46 6.05 23.72
C PRO A 234 24.02 4.63 23.35
N TYR A 235 22.83 4.47 22.76
CA TYR A 235 22.27 3.16 22.47
C TYR A 235 22.74 2.65 21.12
N LYS A 236 22.91 1.33 21.00
CA LYS A 236 23.37 0.67 19.78
C LYS A 236 22.38 -0.41 19.38
N ALA A 237 22.17 -0.57 18.08
CA ALA A 237 21.42 -1.66 17.48
C ALA A 237 22.08 -2.10 16.18
N HIS A 238 21.65 -3.25 15.67
CA HIS A 238 22.11 -3.80 14.41
C HIS A 238 20.90 -4.18 13.57
N ILE A 239 20.98 -3.90 12.29
CA ILE A 239 19.97 -4.33 11.31
C ILE A 239 20.66 -4.98 10.12
N TYR A 240 19.95 -5.91 9.47
CA TYR A 240 20.34 -6.47 8.19
C TYR A 240 19.49 -5.81 7.10
N ILE A 241 20.13 -5.33 6.06
CA ILE A 241 19.45 -4.84 4.86
C ILE A 241 19.94 -5.63 3.66
N THR A 242 19.06 -5.86 2.69
CA THR A 242 19.45 -6.43 1.41
C THR A 242 19.70 -5.31 0.42
N LYS A 243 20.95 -5.13 -0.01
CA LYS A 243 21.34 -4.16 -1.03
C LYS A 243 22.01 -4.90 -2.18
N ASP A 244 21.52 -4.69 -3.40
CA ASP A 244 22.03 -5.35 -4.62
C ASP A 244 22.12 -6.89 -4.50
N GLY A 245 21.13 -7.50 -3.79
CA GLY A 245 21.07 -8.95 -3.56
C GLY A 245 22.05 -9.49 -2.51
N LYS A 246 22.77 -8.63 -1.81
CA LYS A 246 23.67 -8.98 -0.71
C LYS A 246 23.10 -8.46 0.61
N GLU A 247 23.23 -9.27 1.66
CA GLU A 247 22.93 -8.82 3.01
C GLU A 247 24.07 -7.94 3.53
N GLU A 248 23.75 -6.71 3.90
CA GLU A 248 24.66 -5.78 4.57
C GLU A 248 24.24 -5.65 6.03
N PHE A 249 25.23 -5.72 6.92
CA PHE A 249 25.04 -5.54 8.34
C PHE A 249 25.33 -4.07 8.70
N ILE A 250 24.32 -3.38 9.22
CA ILE A 250 24.41 -1.96 9.58
C ILE A 250 24.40 -1.78 11.09
N HIS A 251 25.40 -1.06 11.58
CA HIS A 251 25.47 -0.63 12.97
C HIS A 251 24.78 0.72 13.13
N LEU A 252 23.80 0.79 14.01
CA LEU A 252 23.07 2.01 14.33
C LEU A 252 23.41 2.48 15.73
N GLN A 253 23.49 3.81 15.90
CA GLN A 253 23.55 4.47 17.20
C GLN A 253 22.36 5.41 17.31
N PHE A 254 21.69 5.44 18.47
CA PHE A 254 20.51 6.26 18.63
C PHE A 254 20.41 6.84 20.05
N GLY A 255 19.66 7.92 20.15
CA GLY A 255 19.32 8.63 21.36
C GLY A 255 18.17 9.59 21.09
N ALA A 256 17.68 10.26 22.11
CA ALA A 256 16.51 11.11 21.94
C ALA A 256 16.55 12.36 22.83
N VAL A 257 15.72 13.32 22.46
CA VAL A 257 15.53 14.58 23.17
C VAL A 257 14.11 15.07 23.01
N LYS A 258 13.60 15.84 23.98
CA LYS A 258 12.34 16.56 23.83
C LYS A 258 12.54 17.82 22.99
N VAL A 259 11.64 18.04 22.05
CA VAL A 259 11.61 19.19 21.16
C VAL A 259 10.16 19.69 21.02
N ALA A 260 10.01 20.97 20.63
CA ALA A 260 8.72 21.50 20.21
C ALA A 260 8.85 22.13 18.83
N LEU A 261 7.74 22.16 18.11
CA LEU A 261 7.64 22.87 16.83
C LEU A 261 7.50 24.37 17.11
N PRO A 262 8.10 25.25 16.31
CA PRO A 262 7.97 26.70 16.49
C PRO A 262 6.53 27.18 16.46
N GLU A 263 5.70 26.52 15.65
CA GLU A 263 4.27 26.81 15.48
C GLU A 263 3.42 26.35 16.67
N TYR A 264 3.93 25.40 17.47
CA TYR A 264 3.26 24.81 18.64
C TYR A 264 4.27 24.66 19.79
N PRO A 265 4.74 25.75 20.40
CA PRO A 265 5.82 25.72 21.38
C PRO A 265 5.44 25.02 22.69
N ASP A 266 4.15 24.92 22.98
CA ASP A 266 3.63 24.28 24.19
C ASP A 266 3.45 22.76 24.05
N ILE A 267 3.55 22.22 22.82
CA ILE A 267 3.42 20.78 22.56
C ILE A 267 4.81 20.15 22.43
N TRP A 268 5.14 19.27 23.36
CA TRP A 268 6.42 18.58 23.40
C TRP A 268 6.36 17.23 22.72
N TYR A 269 7.21 17.06 21.72
CA TYR A 269 7.43 15.82 20.98
C TYR A 269 8.75 15.17 21.43
N THR A 270 8.92 13.90 21.08
CA THR A 270 10.22 13.22 21.18
C THR A 270 10.87 13.19 19.80
N LEU A 271 12.11 13.69 19.71
CA LEU A 271 12.96 13.56 18.55
C LEU A 271 13.98 12.45 18.79
N VAL A 272 13.85 11.34 18.07
CA VAL A 272 14.82 10.24 18.08
C VAL A 272 15.81 10.45 16.95
N ILE A 273 17.11 10.50 17.29
CA ILE A 273 18.21 10.69 16.35
C ILE A 273 18.87 9.33 16.12
N VAL A 274 18.95 8.89 14.87
CA VAL A 274 19.56 7.61 14.49
C VAL A 274 20.71 7.85 13.53
N LYS A 275 21.90 7.45 13.93
CA LYS A 275 23.15 7.53 13.16
C LYS A 275 23.54 6.16 12.62
N GLY A 276 24.27 6.11 11.50
CA GLY A 276 24.79 4.87 10.91
C GLY A 276 24.00 4.33 9.74
N PHE A 277 22.80 4.83 9.47
CA PHE A 277 21.94 4.36 8.36
C PHE A 277 22.34 4.92 6.99
N GLY A 278 23.13 5.97 6.95
CA GLY A 278 23.59 6.63 5.72
C GLY A 278 24.44 7.84 6.05
N LYS A 279 24.68 8.70 5.06
CA LYS A 279 25.55 9.89 5.20
C LYS A 279 25.03 10.87 6.27
N HIS A 280 23.71 10.97 6.40
CA HIS A 280 23.06 11.86 7.36
C HIS A 280 22.19 11.06 8.32
N PRO A 281 22.05 11.50 9.59
CA PRO A 281 21.19 10.82 10.55
C PRO A 281 19.73 10.87 10.14
N MET A 282 18.96 9.89 10.59
CA MET A 282 17.50 9.96 10.56
C MET A 282 17.03 10.72 11.80
N LEU A 283 16.14 11.67 11.61
CA LEU A 283 15.52 12.48 12.64
C LEU A 283 14.05 12.11 12.70
N LEU A 284 13.63 11.36 13.71
CA LEU A 284 12.28 10.79 13.83
C LEU A 284 11.52 11.54 14.92
N LEU A 285 10.50 12.31 14.50
CA LEU A 285 9.60 13.02 15.41
C LEU A 285 8.40 12.13 15.75
N THR A 286 8.07 12.04 17.04
CA THR A 286 6.88 11.31 17.49
C THR A 286 6.19 12.03 18.65
N ASN A 287 4.86 11.91 18.71
CA ASN A 287 4.04 12.34 19.85
C ASN A 287 3.91 11.24 20.91
N LYS A 288 4.36 10.02 20.64
CA LYS A 288 4.31 8.92 21.62
C LYS A 288 5.11 9.28 22.88
N GLU A 289 4.53 8.98 24.01
CA GLU A 289 5.27 9.09 25.28
C GLU A 289 6.29 7.97 25.37
N VAL A 290 7.56 8.37 25.45
CA VAL A 290 8.69 7.44 25.60
C VAL A 290 9.65 7.95 26.66
N ASN A 291 10.17 7.06 27.47
CA ASN A 291 11.25 7.38 28.38
C ASN A 291 12.56 7.50 27.60
N LEU A 292 13.17 8.70 27.61
CA LEU A 292 14.39 9.00 26.86
C LEU A 292 15.62 8.16 27.29
N GLN A 293 15.56 7.54 28.47
CA GLN A 293 16.60 6.66 29.00
C GLN A 293 16.30 5.18 28.78
N ASN A 294 15.15 4.83 28.16
CA ASN A 294 14.77 3.46 27.90
C ASN A 294 15.10 3.08 26.44
N ASN A 295 16.18 2.33 26.24
CA ASN A 295 16.64 1.92 24.93
C ASN A 295 15.61 1.11 24.14
N LYS A 296 14.79 0.28 24.81
CA LYS A 296 13.77 -0.54 24.13
C LYS A 296 12.64 0.30 23.58
N GLN A 297 12.16 1.30 24.35
CA GLN A 297 11.12 2.21 23.88
C GLN A 297 11.61 3.09 22.71
N LEU A 298 12.86 3.60 22.80
CA LEU A 298 13.45 4.37 21.71
C LEU A 298 13.67 3.50 20.47
N TRP A 299 14.13 2.27 20.65
CA TRP A 299 14.28 1.32 19.55
C TRP A 299 12.94 1.04 18.87
N GLN A 300 11.85 0.92 19.62
CA GLN A 300 10.52 0.71 19.07
C GLN A 300 10.12 1.84 18.11
N ILE A 301 10.45 3.11 18.40
CA ILE A 301 10.20 4.22 17.47
C ILE A 301 11.00 4.06 16.18
N VAL A 302 12.27 3.63 16.29
CA VAL A 302 13.12 3.36 15.12
C VAL A 302 12.52 2.21 14.28
N ASP A 303 12.11 1.13 14.92
CA ASP A 303 11.57 -0.07 14.29
C ASP A 303 10.23 0.22 13.60
N ILE A 304 9.36 1.04 14.21
CA ILE A 304 8.14 1.55 13.58
C ILE A 304 8.48 2.28 12.27
N TYR A 305 9.47 3.18 12.30
CA TYR A 305 9.85 3.90 11.09
C TYR A 305 10.45 2.98 10.01
N LEU A 306 11.28 2.01 10.41
CA LEU A 306 11.87 1.04 9.47
C LEU A 306 10.79 0.13 8.86
N THR A 307 9.78 -0.22 9.63
CA THR A 307 8.64 -1.02 9.15
C THR A 307 7.83 -0.30 8.05
N ARG A 308 7.84 1.04 7.99
CA ARG A 308 7.26 1.84 6.92
C ARG A 308 7.70 1.37 5.52
N TRP A 309 8.94 0.89 5.37
CA TRP A 309 9.43 0.37 4.09
C TRP A 309 8.63 -0.81 3.53
N LYS A 310 7.80 -1.45 4.34
CA LYS A 310 6.87 -2.48 3.84
C LYS A 310 5.76 -1.88 2.98
N CYS A 311 5.42 -0.61 3.17
CA CYS A 311 4.57 0.13 2.24
C CYS A 311 5.26 0.31 0.88
N ASP A 312 6.53 0.71 0.87
CA ASP A 312 7.33 0.86 -0.35
C ASP A 312 7.44 -0.48 -1.12
N GLU A 313 7.62 -1.60 -0.40
CA GLU A 313 7.63 -2.93 -1.00
C GLU A 313 6.28 -3.28 -1.63
N CYS A 314 5.17 -2.97 -0.96
CA CYS A 314 3.83 -3.19 -1.48
C CYS A 314 3.58 -2.33 -2.74
N TYR A 315 3.99 -1.07 -2.72
CA TYR A 315 3.90 -0.17 -3.84
C TYR A 315 4.70 -0.65 -5.06
N ARG A 316 5.95 -1.04 -4.83
CA ARG A 316 6.82 -1.62 -5.87
C ARG A 316 6.22 -2.89 -6.45
N TYR A 317 5.66 -3.75 -5.61
CA TYR A 317 4.96 -4.96 -6.04
C TYR A 317 3.81 -4.63 -7.01
N ILE A 318 2.95 -3.68 -6.65
CA ILE A 318 1.83 -3.25 -7.49
C ILE A 318 2.31 -2.73 -8.84
N LYS A 319 3.30 -1.83 -8.83
CA LYS A 319 3.87 -1.26 -10.05
C LYS A 319 4.50 -2.32 -10.97
N GLN A 320 5.32 -3.19 -10.42
CA GLN A 320 6.11 -4.14 -11.21
C GLN A 320 5.33 -5.39 -11.62
N SER A 321 4.48 -5.94 -10.74
CA SER A 321 3.78 -7.18 -11.05
C SER A 321 2.65 -7.01 -12.04
N TYR A 322 2.05 -5.81 -12.12
CA TYR A 322 0.88 -5.55 -12.96
C TYR A 322 1.10 -4.40 -13.94
N ASN A 323 2.34 -3.90 -14.08
CA ASN A 323 2.71 -2.81 -14.99
C ASN A 323 1.80 -1.57 -14.80
N LEU A 324 1.58 -1.13 -13.56
CA LEU A 324 0.64 -0.05 -13.25
C LEU A 324 0.93 1.25 -14.03
N GLU A 325 2.20 1.53 -14.33
CA GLU A 325 2.58 2.70 -15.12
C GLU A 325 2.21 2.57 -16.61
N ASP A 326 1.84 1.38 -17.07
CA ASP A 326 1.41 1.12 -18.45
C ASP A 326 -0.10 1.35 -18.69
N ILE A 327 -0.82 1.99 -17.76
CA ILE A 327 -2.20 2.44 -17.96
C ILE A 327 -2.28 3.31 -19.23
N ARG A 328 -3.19 2.97 -20.17
CA ARG A 328 -3.37 3.66 -21.47
C ARG A 328 -4.78 4.19 -21.69
N VAL A 329 -5.63 4.16 -20.67
CA VAL A 329 -6.97 4.75 -20.74
C VAL A 329 -6.89 6.28 -20.63
N LEU A 330 -7.84 6.99 -21.22
CA LEU A 330 -7.82 8.45 -21.28
C LEU A 330 -8.62 9.10 -20.15
N SER A 331 -9.75 8.51 -19.75
CA SER A 331 -10.61 9.13 -18.75
C SER A 331 -10.03 9.02 -17.33
N TYR A 332 -10.22 10.08 -16.55
CA TYR A 332 -9.73 10.16 -15.17
C TYR A 332 -10.36 9.08 -14.27
N ASN A 333 -11.66 8.82 -14.41
CA ASN A 333 -12.33 7.73 -13.71
C ASN A 333 -11.68 6.37 -14.01
N SER A 334 -11.33 6.11 -15.27
CA SER A 334 -10.70 4.84 -15.65
C SER A 334 -9.34 4.67 -14.99
N ILE A 335 -8.55 5.74 -14.86
CA ILE A 335 -7.23 5.72 -14.21
C ILE A 335 -7.40 5.39 -12.73
N ARG A 336 -8.30 6.07 -12.04
CA ARG A 336 -8.62 5.84 -10.63
C ARG A 336 -9.12 4.41 -10.40
N ASN A 337 -10.03 3.95 -11.25
CA ASN A 337 -10.60 2.60 -11.16
C ASN A 337 -9.56 1.50 -11.38
N ILE A 338 -8.67 1.62 -12.37
CA ILE A 338 -7.60 0.64 -12.58
C ILE A 338 -6.66 0.62 -11.37
N THR A 339 -6.31 1.78 -10.84
CA THR A 339 -5.43 1.90 -9.66
C THR A 339 -6.02 1.18 -8.45
N VAL A 340 -7.27 1.46 -8.10
CA VAL A 340 -7.91 0.79 -6.94
C VAL A 340 -8.14 -0.71 -7.20
N LEU A 341 -8.40 -1.13 -8.45
CA LEU A 341 -8.54 -2.54 -8.79
C LEU A 341 -7.23 -3.32 -8.60
N VAL A 342 -6.08 -2.72 -8.95
CA VAL A 342 -4.76 -3.32 -8.66
C VAL A 342 -4.52 -3.39 -7.15
N HIS A 343 -4.95 -2.39 -6.39
CA HIS A 343 -4.92 -2.43 -4.93
C HIS A 343 -5.81 -3.56 -4.36
N CYS A 344 -7.01 -3.74 -4.88
CA CYS A 344 -7.87 -4.87 -4.52
C CYS A 344 -7.19 -6.22 -4.78
N ILE A 345 -6.42 -6.34 -5.87
CA ILE A 345 -5.64 -7.54 -6.18
C ILE A 345 -4.51 -7.74 -5.17
N ALA A 346 -3.83 -6.65 -4.76
CA ALA A 346 -2.80 -6.74 -3.72
C ALA A 346 -3.39 -7.27 -2.40
N TYR A 347 -4.55 -6.78 -1.97
CA TYR A 347 -5.26 -7.31 -0.80
C TYR A 347 -5.69 -8.77 -1.00
N PHE A 348 -6.22 -9.11 -2.16
CA PHE A 348 -6.65 -10.47 -2.49
C PHE A 348 -5.50 -11.46 -2.39
N THR A 349 -4.32 -11.12 -2.91
CA THR A 349 -3.15 -12.00 -2.92
C THR A 349 -2.49 -12.11 -1.55
N SER A 350 -2.29 -10.99 -0.86
CA SER A 350 -1.58 -10.95 0.42
C SER A 350 -2.44 -11.46 1.58
N ILE A 351 -3.70 -11.06 1.65
CA ILE A 351 -4.57 -11.29 2.80
C ILE A 351 -5.61 -12.36 2.52
N TYR A 352 -6.44 -12.15 1.48
CA TYR A 352 -7.59 -13.03 1.27
C TYR A 352 -7.16 -14.47 0.93
N ILE A 353 -6.17 -14.64 0.07
CA ILE A 353 -5.61 -15.95 -0.27
C ILE A 353 -4.40 -16.26 0.63
N GLY A 354 -3.42 -15.34 0.69
CA GLY A 354 -2.09 -15.58 1.26
C GLY A 354 -2.14 -16.00 2.72
N MET A 355 -3.01 -15.37 3.52
CA MET A 355 -3.14 -15.66 4.96
C MET A 355 -4.26 -16.65 5.30
N SER A 356 -4.97 -17.18 4.31
CA SER A 356 -6.07 -18.11 4.56
C SER A 356 -5.57 -19.54 4.80
N LEU A 357 -5.67 -20.02 6.03
CA LEU A 357 -5.35 -21.41 6.39
C LEU A 357 -6.11 -22.43 5.55
N LYS A 358 -7.39 -22.16 5.24
CA LYS A 358 -8.24 -23.02 4.40
C LYS A 358 -7.76 -23.11 2.95
N LEU A 359 -6.92 -22.17 2.52
CA LEU A 359 -6.38 -22.11 1.16
C LEU A 359 -4.91 -22.48 1.08
N LYS A 360 -4.29 -22.91 2.18
CA LYS A 360 -2.84 -23.21 2.27
C LYS A 360 -2.34 -24.12 1.13
N ILE A 361 -3.06 -25.20 0.81
CA ILE A 361 -2.70 -26.10 -0.29
C ILE A 361 -2.71 -25.37 -1.65
N MET A 362 -3.67 -24.48 -1.87
CA MET A 362 -3.73 -23.69 -3.10
C MET A 362 -2.56 -22.70 -3.18
N VAL A 363 -2.22 -22.05 -2.07
CA VAL A 363 -1.06 -21.14 -1.97
C VAL A 363 0.24 -21.87 -2.26
N GLN A 364 0.47 -23.04 -1.68
CA GLN A 364 1.64 -23.87 -1.96
C GLN A 364 1.75 -24.23 -3.45
N LYS A 365 0.63 -24.62 -4.07
CA LYS A 365 0.60 -24.88 -5.52
C LYS A 365 0.95 -23.64 -6.36
N ILE A 366 0.46 -22.47 -5.98
CA ILE A 366 0.80 -21.21 -6.63
C ILE A 366 2.30 -20.91 -6.50
N PHE A 367 2.89 -21.12 -5.33
CA PHE A 367 4.32 -20.92 -5.12
C PHE A 367 5.18 -21.88 -5.98
N ILE A 368 4.80 -23.16 -6.08
CA ILE A 368 5.49 -24.12 -6.96
C ILE A 368 5.44 -23.64 -8.41
N LEU A 369 4.30 -23.15 -8.88
CA LEU A 369 4.14 -22.65 -10.23
C LEU A 369 4.93 -21.37 -10.51
N SER A 370 5.30 -20.59 -9.49
CA SER A 370 6.10 -19.37 -9.65
C SER A 370 7.52 -19.64 -10.16
N LYS A 371 8.01 -20.88 -10.04
CA LYS A 371 9.36 -21.32 -10.50
C LYS A 371 10.51 -20.50 -9.95
N ARG A 372 10.40 -20.00 -8.71
CA ARG A 372 11.47 -19.23 -8.09
C ARG A 372 12.59 -20.15 -7.58
N PHE A 373 13.78 -20.03 -8.18
CA PHE A 373 14.94 -20.89 -7.90
C PHE A 373 15.50 -20.70 -6.48
N PHE A 374 15.42 -19.49 -5.93
CA PHE A 374 15.96 -19.17 -4.60
C PHE A 374 14.90 -19.22 -3.49
N GLY A 375 13.79 -19.93 -3.74
CA GLY A 375 12.69 -20.01 -2.80
C GLY A 375 11.76 -18.81 -2.84
N VAL A 376 10.81 -18.77 -1.90
CA VAL A 376 9.83 -17.69 -1.79
C VAL A 376 10.36 -16.67 -0.77
N PRO A 377 10.58 -15.41 -1.16
CA PRO A 377 11.07 -14.38 -0.24
C PRO A 377 10.03 -14.06 0.85
N THR A 378 10.45 -13.40 1.93
CA THR A 378 9.55 -12.97 3.02
C THR A 378 8.38 -12.15 2.48
N PHE A 379 8.63 -11.26 1.52
CA PHE A 379 7.57 -10.58 0.76
C PHE A 379 7.11 -11.45 -0.42
N PHE A 380 6.23 -12.39 -0.13
CA PHE A 380 5.82 -13.45 -1.06
C PHE A 380 4.88 -13.00 -2.19
N ASN A 381 4.40 -11.74 -2.20
CA ASN A 381 3.40 -11.26 -3.15
C ASN A 381 3.86 -11.36 -4.61
N TYR A 382 5.16 -11.16 -4.89
CA TYR A 382 5.71 -11.38 -6.23
C TYR A 382 5.57 -12.84 -6.67
N ALA A 383 5.88 -13.79 -5.79
CA ALA A 383 5.72 -15.21 -6.08
C ALA A 383 4.24 -15.58 -6.27
N MET A 384 3.34 -14.96 -5.51
CA MET A 384 1.90 -15.11 -5.71
C MET A 384 1.46 -14.62 -7.08
N ALA A 385 1.88 -13.43 -7.52
CA ALA A 385 1.53 -12.89 -8.83
C ALA A 385 2.04 -13.79 -9.97
N ASP A 386 3.31 -14.22 -9.89
CA ASP A 386 3.92 -15.11 -10.89
C ASP A 386 3.19 -16.46 -10.96
N GLY A 387 2.95 -17.09 -9.82
CA GLY A 387 2.29 -18.39 -9.75
C GLY A 387 0.81 -18.33 -10.17
N ILE A 388 0.11 -17.25 -9.86
CA ILE A 388 -1.27 -17.03 -10.32
C ILE A 388 -1.31 -16.87 -11.84
N TYR A 389 -0.40 -16.07 -12.39
CA TYR A 389 -0.27 -15.92 -13.84
C TYR A 389 -0.03 -17.29 -14.51
N GLU A 390 0.95 -18.05 -14.04
CA GLU A 390 1.24 -19.40 -14.56
C GLU A 390 0.02 -20.34 -14.45
N LEU A 391 -0.75 -20.23 -13.36
CA LEU A 391 -1.99 -20.99 -13.19
C LEU A 391 -3.07 -20.61 -14.21
N LEU A 392 -3.17 -19.33 -14.55
CA LEU A 392 -4.27 -18.79 -15.37
C LEU A 392 -3.98 -18.74 -16.87
N LYS A 393 -2.72 -18.57 -17.29
CA LYS A 393 -2.36 -18.48 -18.71
C LYS A 393 -2.78 -19.68 -19.54
N HIS A 394 -2.86 -20.86 -18.92
CA HIS A 394 -3.34 -22.11 -19.55
C HIS A 394 -4.85 -22.30 -19.42
N SER A 395 -5.59 -21.34 -18.86
CA SER A 395 -7.04 -21.42 -18.79
C SER A 395 -7.63 -21.39 -20.21
N ARG A 396 -8.37 -22.44 -20.61
CA ARG A 396 -9.02 -22.49 -21.92
C ARG A 396 -10.16 -21.49 -22.05
N LYS A 397 -10.77 -21.12 -20.93
CA LYS A 397 -11.91 -20.21 -20.85
C LYS A 397 -11.67 -19.19 -19.73
N GLY A 398 -12.18 -17.97 -19.92
CA GLY A 398 -12.08 -16.88 -18.94
C GLY A 398 -12.86 -17.14 -17.65
N ILE A 399 -13.12 -16.10 -16.88
CA ILE A 399 -13.85 -16.19 -15.61
C ILE A 399 -15.34 -16.45 -15.82
N ALA A 400 -15.90 -16.13 -16.99
CA ALA A 400 -17.34 -16.25 -17.30
C ALA A 400 -17.86 -17.69 -17.25
N ASP A 401 -17.00 -18.69 -17.43
CA ASP A 401 -17.39 -20.10 -17.40
C ASP A 401 -17.70 -20.65 -16.01
N PHE A 402 -17.52 -19.89 -14.98
CA PHE A 402 -17.87 -20.28 -13.64
C PHE A 402 -19.36 -20.01 -13.34
N LYS A 403 -20.26 -20.55 -14.16
CA LYS A 403 -21.62 -20.82 -13.71
C LYS A 403 -21.49 -21.96 -12.72
N SER A 404 -21.72 -21.70 -11.42
CA SER A 404 -21.86 -22.75 -10.45
C SER A 404 -22.97 -23.66 -10.93
N ARG A 405 -22.64 -24.89 -11.27
CA ARG A 405 -23.62 -25.98 -11.34
C ARG A 405 -23.98 -26.38 -9.90
N ILE A 406 -24.43 -25.45 -9.12
CA ILE A 406 -25.16 -25.75 -7.91
C ILE A 406 -26.61 -25.82 -8.38
N GLY A 407 -26.95 -26.98 -8.97
CA GLY A 407 -28.33 -27.44 -8.99
C GLY A 407 -28.74 -27.62 -7.51
N PRO A 408 -30.04 -27.45 -7.19
CA PRO A 408 -30.50 -27.48 -5.80
C PRO A 408 -30.36 -28.82 -5.08
N HIS A 409 -29.80 -29.85 -5.71
CA HIS A 409 -29.62 -31.18 -5.14
C HIS A 409 -28.31 -31.82 -5.58
N HIS A 410 -27.22 -31.51 -4.90
CA HIS A 410 -26.15 -32.46 -4.72
C HIS A 410 -25.79 -32.52 -3.25
N ASN A 411 -26.24 -33.63 -2.63
CA ASN A 411 -25.81 -34.11 -1.34
C ASN A 411 -24.31 -33.90 -1.20
N GLN A 412 -23.92 -33.24 -0.13
CA GLN A 412 -22.56 -33.18 0.33
C GLN A 412 -22.08 -34.61 0.55
N PHE A 413 -21.24 -35.13 -0.32
CA PHE A 413 -20.35 -36.22 0.05
C PHE A 413 -19.33 -35.63 1.03
N GLN A 414 -19.63 -35.69 2.30
CA GLN A 414 -18.65 -35.65 3.35
C GLN A 414 -17.81 -36.91 3.21
N LEU A 415 -16.65 -36.81 2.56
CA LEU A 415 -15.62 -37.80 2.73
C LEU A 415 -15.14 -37.72 4.17
N SER A 416 -15.58 -38.67 4.99
CA SER A 416 -14.94 -38.99 6.26
C SER A 416 -13.48 -39.31 5.96
N LEU A 417 -12.56 -38.49 6.50
CA LEU A 417 -11.13 -38.65 6.33
C LEU A 417 -10.51 -39.57 7.41
N PHE A 418 -11.36 -40.23 8.20
CA PHE A 418 -10.93 -41.22 9.21
C PHE A 418 -11.83 -42.46 9.06
N PRO A 419 -11.26 -43.60 8.71
CA PRO A 419 -11.93 -44.88 8.99
C PRO A 419 -11.96 -45.09 10.49
N ASP A 420 -13.04 -45.67 10.98
CA ASP A 420 -13.23 -46.13 12.37
C ASP A 420 -12.11 -47.07 12.83
#